data_58582e00d569d263ea9714fe13a15389
#
_entry.id   58582e00d569d263ea9714fe13a15389
#
_cell.length_a   1.000
_cell.length_b   1.000
_cell.length_c   1.000
_cell.angle_alpha   90.00
_cell.angle_beta   90.00
_cell.angle_gamma   90.00
#
_symmetry.space_group_name_H-M   'P 1'
#
loop_
_entity.id
_entity.type
_entity.pdbx_description
1 polymer ?
#
loop_
_entity_poly.entity_id
_entity_poly.type
_entity_poly.pdbx_seq_one_letter_code
_entity_poly.pdbx_strand_id
1 'polypeptide(L)'
;MSLTRWAALGAYVAAIYASLPFAPRVGLRFLRTAPGSWVLGPGLALVVLAGAAALVLGLRRRGAPARAYAALAVAAGAHHLERTHLPEYGIAAWLAWRAIAPLVPGPLAGYAAGAALAAAIGYGDELLQSIVPGRYYDIRDVGMNALGSVLAVIVIAATRAGVRRHEVVERESGAKFATHDSVP
;
A
#
# COMPACT_ATOMS: atom_id res chain seq x y z
N MET A 1 8.71 -13.97 -16.74
CA MET A 1 8.21 -12.64 -16.23
C MET A 1 6.70 -12.61 -16.35
N SER A 2 5.97 -12.28 -15.30
CA SER A 2 4.50 -12.18 -15.39
C SER A 2 4.12 -10.80 -15.93
N LEU A 3 3.87 -10.72 -17.24
CA LEU A 3 3.35 -9.53 -17.93
C LEU A 3 2.13 -8.92 -17.20
N THR A 4 1.30 -9.77 -16.61
CA THR A 4 0.12 -9.35 -15.82
C THR A 4 0.45 -8.44 -14.64
N ARG A 5 1.60 -8.61 -13.98
CA ARG A 5 1.98 -7.77 -12.83
C ARG A 5 2.39 -6.37 -13.29
N TRP A 6 3.13 -6.27 -14.37
CA TRP A 6 3.51 -4.99 -14.98
C TRP A 6 2.32 -4.28 -15.60
N ALA A 7 1.42 -5.03 -16.24
CA ALA A 7 0.17 -4.49 -16.78
C ALA A 7 -0.72 -3.91 -15.66
N ALA A 8 -0.83 -4.58 -14.51
CA ALA A 8 -1.59 -4.08 -13.37
C ALA A 8 -0.98 -2.79 -12.80
N LEU A 9 0.35 -2.72 -12.66
CA LEU A 9 1.03 -1.50 -12.25
C LEU A 9 0.83 -0.38 -13.28
N GLY A 10 1.05 -0.66 -14.56
CA GLY A 10 0.88 0.31 -15.64
C GLY A 10 -0.55 0.86 -15.73
N ALA A 11 -1.55 0.00 -15.62
CA ALA A 11 -2.96 0.41 -15.60
C ALA A 11 -3.28 1.30 -14.39
N TYR A 12 -2.74 0.97 -13.21
CA TYR A 12 -2.94 1.78 -12.02
C TYR A 12 -2.29 3.16 -12.15
N VAL A 13 -1.03 3.23 -12.61
CA VAL A 13 -0.31 4.50 -12.86
C VAL A 13 -1.03 5.33 -13.91
N ALA A 14 -1.48 4.71 -15.00
CA ALA A 14 -2.26 5.39 -16.02
C ALA A 14 -3.56 5.97 -15.46
N ALA A 15 -4.25 5.25 -14.57
CA ALA A 15 -5.47 5.73 -13.92
C ALA A 15 -5.18 6.95 -13.01
N ILE A 16 -4.10 6.92 -12.21
CA ILE A 16 -3.67 8.07 -11.40
C ILE A 16 -3.45 9.28 -12.31
N TYR A 17 -2.56 9.16 -13.28
CA TYR A 17 -2.16 10.28 -14.13
C TYR A 17 -3.31 10.81 -14.99
N ALA A 18 -4.17 9.93 -15.51
CA ALA A 18 -5.36 10.33 -16.26
C ALA A 18 -6.40 11.04 -15.39
N SER A 19 -6.43 10.80 -14.08
CA SER A 19 -7.37 11.44 -13.17
C SER A 19 -7.00 12.88 -12.81
N LEU A 20 -5.72 13.27 -12.95
CA LEU A 20 -5.19 14.58 -12.52
C LEU A 20 -6.00 15.80 -13.00
N PRO A 21 -6.41 15.91 -14.27
CA PRO A 21 -7.17 17.07 -14.73
C PRO A 21 -8.63 17.05 -14.27
N PHE A 22 -9.16 15.89 -13.85
CA PHE A 22 -10.59 15.73 -13.58
C PHE A 22 -10.92 15.59 -12.10
N ALA A 23 -10.10 14.88 -11.32
CA ALA A 23 -10.39 14.52 -9.94
C ALA A 23 -10.76 15.73 -9.05
N PRO A 24 -10.05 16.87 -9.08
CA PRO A 24 -10.40 18.03 -8.27
C PRO A 24 -11.74 18.63 -8.67
N ARG A 25 -12.03 18.68 -9.99
CA ARG A 25 -13.28 19.27 -10.52
C ARG A 25 -14.50 18.39 -10.18
N VAL A 26 -14.35 17.09 -10.31
CA VAL A 26 -15.42 16.13 -9.99
C VAL A 26 -15.66 16.10 -8.48
N GLY A 27 -14.61 16.02 -7.69
CA GLY A 27 -14.70 16.03 -6.23
C GLY A 27 -15.37 17.29 -5.69
N LEU A 28 -14.96 18.48 -6.16
CA LEU A 28 -15.55 19.74 -5.76
C LEU A 28 -17.02 19.89 -6.21
N ARG A 29 -17.37 19.43 -7.42
CA ARG A 29 -18.76 19.44 -7.88
C ARG A 29 -19.63 18.53 -7.01
N PHE A 30 -19.15 17.31 -6.72
CA PHE A 30 -19.88 16.36 -5.92
C PHE A 30 -20.03 16.83 -4.48
N LEU A 31 -18.99 17.41 -3.85
CA LEU A 31 -19.05 17.97 -2.49
C LEU A 31 -20.01 19.16 -2.36
N ARG A 32 -20.28 19.89 -3.44
CA ARG A 32 -21.26 20.99 -3.45
C ARG A 32 -22.71 20.53 -3.46
N THR A 33 -22.97 19.24 -3.73
CA THR A 33 -24.32 18.67 -3.60
C THR A 33 -24.57 18.21 -2.17
N ALA A 34 -25.78 18.42 -1.64
CA ALA A 34 -26.11 17.95 -0.29
C ALA A 34 -25.92 16.42 -0.13
N PRO A 35 -26.37 15.56 -1.07
CA PRO A 35 -26.06 14.12 -1.02
C PRO A 35 -24.53 13.85 -1.06
N GLY A 36 -23.77 14.59 -1.86
CA GLY A 36 -22.33 14.40 -1.99
C GLY A 36 -21.56 14.69 -0.71
N SER A 37 -21.92 15.72 0.04
CA SER A 37 -21.27 16.05 1.31
C SER A 37 -21.50 14.99 2.39
N TRP A 38 -22.68 14.35 2.42
CA TRP A 38 -23.01 13.28 3.36
C TRP A 38 -22.41 11.93 2.96
N VAL A 39 -22.25 11.67 1.66
CA VAL A 39 -21.75 10.39 1.15
C VAL A 39 -20.22 10.35 1.08
N LEU A 40 -19.56 11.41 0.58
CA LEU A 40 -18.10 11.39 0.42
C LEU A 40 -17.34 11.41 1.74
N GLY A 41 -17.76 12.25 2.70
CA GLY A 41 -17.07 12.32 4.00
C GLY A 41 -17.26 11.03 4.81
N PRO A 42 -18.48 10.71 5.26
CA PRO A 42 -18.75 9.53 6.08
C PRO A 42 -18.53 8.21 5.31
N GLY A 43 -18.89 8.15 4.02
CA GLY A 43 -18.71 6.95 3.19
C GLY A 43 -17.24 6.61 2.98
N LEU A 44 -16.40 7.59 2.65
CA LEU A 44 -14.96 7.40 2.54
C LEU A 44 -14.34 7.01 3.89
N ALA A 45 -14.75 7.68 4.98
CA ALA A 45 -14.31 7.33 6.31
C ALA A 45 -14.67 5.88 6.66
N LEU A 46 -15.88 5.43 6.35
CA LEU A 46 -16.32 4.05 6.57
C LEU A 46 -15.49 3.05 5.77
N VAL A 47 -15.21 3.32 4.49
CA VAL A 47 -14.38 2.47 3.64
C VAL A 47 -12.94 2.39 4.18
N VAL A 48 -12.36 3.52 4.59
CA VAL A 48 -11.02 3.56 5.19
C VAL A 48 -10.99 2.79 6.50
N LEU A 49 -11.98 2.98 7.38
CA LEU A 49 -12.08 2.25 8.65
C LEU A 49 -12.28 0.75 8.44
N ALA A 50 -13.15 0.35 7.52
CA ALA A 50 -13.38 -1.05 7.19
C ALA A 50 -12.12 -1.69 6.60
N GLY A 51 -11.42 -0.99 5.70
CA GLY A 51 -10.14 -1.43 5.14
C GLY A 51 -9.04 -1.56 6.21
N ALA A 52 -8.94 -0.58 7.10
CA ALA A 52 -8.00 -0.62 8.22
C ALA A 52 -8.32 -1.78 9.19
N ALA A 53 -9.58 -1.98 9.52
CA ALA A 53 -10.02 -3.09 10.37
C ALA A 53 -9.72 -4.45 9.72
N ALA A 54 -10.05 -4.61 8.43
CA ALA A 54 -9.74 -5.83 7.68
C ALA A 54 -8.23 -6.10 7.63
N LEU A 55 -7.42 -5.07 7.45
CA LEU A 55 -5.97 -5.16 7.46
C LEU A 55 -5.43 -5.56 8.85
N VAL A 56 -5.89 -4.90 9.91
CA VAL A 56 -5.50 -5.24 11.30
C VAL A 56 -5.88 -6.67 11.65
N LEU A 57 -7.10 -7.10 11.32
CA LEU A 57 -7.56 -8.47 11.53
C LEU A 57 -6.73 -9.47 10.72
N GLY A 58 -6.41 -9.16 9.47
CA GLY A 58 -5.52 -9.96 8.63
C GLY A 58 -4.11 -10.08 9.20
N LEU A 59 -3.57 -8.99 9.72
CA LEU A 59 -2.27 -8.95 10.39
C LEU A 59 -2.27 -9.78 11.69
N ARG A 60 -3.33 -9.64 12.51
CA ARG A 60 -3.50 -10.43 13.75
C ARG A 60 -3.53 -11.93 13.45
N ARG A 61 -4.35 -12.36 12.50
CA ARG A 61 -4.45 -13.77 12.08
C ARG A 61 -3.14 -14.35 11.58
N ARG A 62 -2.23 -13.53 11.05
CA ARG A 62 -0.91 -13.92 10.53
C ARG A 62 0.23 -13.74 11.54
N GLY A 63 -0.07 -13.40 12.80
CA GLY A 63 0.97 -13.17 13.82
C GLY A 63 1.94 -12.05 13.44
N ALA A 64 1.44 -10.97 12.84
CA ALA A 64 2.29 -9.88 12.37
C ALA A 64 3.04 -9.19 13.53
N PRO A 65 4.31 -8.83 13.35
CA PRO A 65 5.11 -8.18 14.38
C PRO A 65 4.66 -6.73 14.64
N ALA A 66 4.99 -6.21 15.83
CA ALA A 66 4.60 -4.86 16.29
C ALA A 66 4.92 -3.74 15.29
N ARG A 67 6.03 -3.88 14.51
CA ARG A 67 6.40 -2.90 13.47
C ARG A 67 5.34 -2.70 12.37
N ALA A 68 4.53 -3.74 12.07
CA ALA A 68 3.46 -3.61 11.10
C ALA A 68 2.34 -2.71 11.64
N TYR A 69 2.00 -2.84 12.93
CA TYR A 69 1.02 -1.99 13.59
C TYR A 69 1.54 -0.56 13.77
N ALA A 70 2.84 -0.41 14.08
CA ALA A 70 3.49 0.89 14.14
C ALA A 70 3.43 1.62 12.79
N ALA A 71 3.73 0.94 11.68
CA ALA A 71 3.62 1.51 10.34
C ALA A 71 2.18 1.95 10.01
N LEU A 72 1.17 1.14 10.38
CA LEU A 72 -0.23 1.51 10.21
C LEU A 72 -0.63 2.71 11.09
N ALA A 73 -0.13 2.79 12.33
CA ALA A 73 -0.40 3.92 13.22
C ALA A 73 0.22 5.22 12.67
N VAL A 74 1.43 5.16 12.13
CA VAL A 74 2.06 6.31 11.45
C VAL A 74 1.26 6.72 10.22
N ALA A 75 0.83 5.77 9.39
CA ALA A 75 0.01 6.04 8.21
C ALA A 75 -1.34 6.68 8.61
N ALA A 76 -1.99 6.18 9.67
CA ALA A 76 -3.23 6.74 10.18
C ALA A 76 -3.05 8.18 10.71
N GLY A 77 -1.95 8.45 11.41
CA GLY A 77 -1.62 9.79 11.89
C GLY A 77 -1.32 10.77 10.74
N ALA A 78 -0.55 10.32 9.76
CA ALA A 78 -0.19 11.13 8.60
C ALA A 78 -1.38 11.37 7.65
N HIS A 79 -2.39 10.50 7.64
CA HIS A 79 -3.59 10.66 6.80
C HIS A 79 -4.36 11.96 7.06
N HIS A 80 -4.25 12.55 8.24
CA HIS A 80 -4.83 13.87 8.51
C HIS A 80 -4.18 15.00 7.73
N LEU A 81 -2.91 14.82 7.34
CA LEU A 81 -2.12 15.83 6.62
C LEU A 81 -2.40 15.78 5.13
N GLU A 82 -2.51 14.54 4.56
CA GLU A 82 -2.70 14.33 3.12
C GLU A 82 -3.59 13.10 2.87
N ARG A 83 -4.89 13.34 2.63
CA ARG A 83 -5.93 12.30 2.68
C ARG A 83 -5.85 11.23 1.59
N THR A 84 -5.23 11.51 0.45
CA THR A 84 -5.26 10.61 -0.73
C THR A 84 -3.91 9.99 -1.05
N HIS A 85 -2.81 10.70 -0.87
CA HIS A 85 -1.47 10.28 -1.30
C HIS A 85 -0.97 9.01 -0.59
N LEU A 86 -1.18 8.87 0.71
CA LEU A 86 -0.72 7.69 1.47
C LEU A 86 -1.32 6.37 0.97
N PRO A 87 -2.66 6.21 0.87
CA PRO A 87 -3.24 4.97 0.36
C PRO A 87 -2.94 4.76 -1.13
N GLU A 88 -2.93 5.81 -1.93
CA GLU A 88 -2.66 5.76 -3.36
C GLU A 88 -1.26 5.22 -3.65
N TYR A 89 -0.24 5.81 -3.03
CA TYR A 89 1.13 5.34 -3.20
C TYR A 89 1.48 4.11 -2.38
N GLY A 90 0.71 3.78 -1.36
CA GLY A 90 0.75 2.48 -0.71
C GLY A 90 0.34 1.34 -1.66
N ILE A 91 -0.71 1.53 -2.44
CA ILE A 91 -1.15 0.57 -3.47
C ILE A 91 -0.12 0.51 -4.60
N ALA A 92 0.39 1.65 -5.08
CA ALA A 92 1.45 1.71 -6.07
C ALA A 92 2.68 0.91 -5.64
N ALA A 93 3.12 1.05 -4.39
CA ALA A 93 4.26 0.33 -3.84
C ALA A 93 4.01 -1.19 -3.75
N TRP A 94 2.80 -1.62 -3.40
CA TRP A 94 2.44 -3.03 -3.43
C TRP A 94 2.47 -3.61 -4.84
N LEU A 95 1.94 -2.91 -5.83
CA LEU A 95 1.98 -3.33 -7.23
C LEU A 95 3.41 -3.33 -7.79
N ALA A 96 4.18 -2.27 -7.50
CA ALA A 96 5.57 -2.14 -7.90
C ALA A 96 6.42 -3.27 -7.31
N TRP A 97 6.28 -3.54 -6.01
CA TRP A 97 6.96 -4.66 -5.36
C TRP A 97 6.58 -6.00 -6.00
N ARG A 98 5.31 -6.26 -6.31
CA ARG A 98 4.88 -7.50 -6.99
C ARG A 98 5.50 -7.67 -8.37
N ALA A 99 5.73 -6.57 -9.09
CA ALA A 99 6.31 -6.58 -10.42
C ALA A 99 7.84 -6.76 -10.37
N ILE A 100 8.53 -6.04 -9.47
CA ILE A 100 9.99 -5.93 -9.47
C ILE A 100 10.70 -6.97 -8.58
N ALA A 101 10.07 -7.41 -7.48
CA ALA A 101 10.69 -8.34 -6.53
C ALA A 101 11.22 -9.65 -7.15
N PRO A 102 10.57 -10.24 -8.19
CA PRO A 102 11.12 -11.42 -8.85
C PRO A 102 12.36 -11.16 -9.71
N LEU A 103 12.70 -9.89 -9.97
CA LEU A 103 13.80 -9.49 -10.88
C LEU A 103 15.08 -9.12 -10.13
N VAL A 104 15.00 -8.98 -8.79
CA VAL A 104 16.13 -8.54 -7.97
C VAL A 104 16.50 -9.61 -6.94
N PRO A 105 17.77 -9.70 -6.54
CA PRO A 105 18.22 -10.72 -5.60
C PRO A 105 17.77 -10.39 -4.17
N GLY A 106 17.10 -11.35 -3.56
CA GLY A 106 16.71 -11.31 -2.14
C GLY A 106 15.53 -10.41 -1.79
N PRO A 107 14.91 -10.66 -0.65
CA PRO A 107 13.67 -9.99 -0.26
C PRO A 107 13.85 -8.50 0.05
N LEU A 108 14.98 -8.12 0.66
CA LEU A 108 15.25 -6.72 1.02
C LEU A 108 15.39 -5.84 -0.23
N ALA A 109 16.14 -6.31 -1.24
CA ALA A 109 16.26 -5.60 -2.52
C ALA A 109 14.91 -5.47 -3.21
N GLY A 110 14.05 -6.50 -3.14
CA GLY A 110 12.69 -6.45 -3.67
C GLY A 110 11.82 -5.38 -3.00
N TYR A 111 11.89 -5.26 -1.68
CA TYR A 111 11.17 -4.23 -0.93
C TYR A 111 11.69 -2.82 -1.26
N ALA A 112 13.00 -2.64 -1.23
CA ALA A 112 13.62 -1.35 -1.53
C ALA A 112 13.31 -0.89 -2.96
N ALA A 113 13.45 -1.78 -3.94
CA ALA A 113 13.16 -1.46 -5.33
C ALA A 113 11.67 -1.16 -5.57
N GLY A 114 10.75 -1.88 -4.90
CA GLY A 114 9.32 -1.61 -4.97
C GLY A 114 8.96 -0.25 -4.39
N ALA A 115 9.51 0.12 -3.24
CA ALA A 115 9.31 1.44 -2.63
C ALA A 115 9.90 2.56 -3.50
N ALA A 116 11.13 2.37 -4.00
CA ALA A 116 11.80 3.35 -4.85
C ALA A 116 11.03 3.60 -6.16
N LEU A 117 10.54 2.55 -6.81
CA LEU A 117 9.74 2.67 -8.03
C LEU A 117 8.43 3.42 -7.76
N ALA A 118 7.73 3.11 -6.68
CA ALA A 118 6.50 3.82 -6.33
C ALA A 118 6.75 5.29 -5.97
N ALA A 119 7.82 5.58 -5.24
CA ALA A 119 8.22 6.96 -4.94
C ALA A 119 8.59 7.73 -6.21
N ALA A 120 9.27 7.10 -7.18
CA ALA A 120 9.57 7.70 -8.47
C ALA A 120 8.30 7.99 -9.29
N ILE A 121 7.31 7.09 -9.26
CA ILE A 121 5.99 7.32 -9.86
C ILE A 121 5.31 8.52 -9.19
N GLY A 122 5.36 8.62 -7.86
CA GLY A 122 4.81 9.75 -7.12
C GLY A 122 5.50 11.08 -7.42
N TYR A 123 6.80 11.06 -7.62
CA TYR A 123 7.53 12.23 -8.10
C TYR A 123 7.09 12.64 -9.51
N GLY A 124 6.91 11.67 -10.42
CA GLY A 124 6.39 11.91 -11.77
C GLY A 124 4.98 12.51 -11.77
N ASP A 125 4.14 12.08 -10.82
CA ASP A 125 2.80 12.64 -10.61
C ASP A 125 2.87 14.15 -10.32
N GLU A 126 3.72 14.57 -9.38
CA GLU A 126 3.91 15.97 -9.02
C GLU A 126 4.48 16.80 -10.19
N LEU A 127 5.40 16.23 -10.97
CA LEU A 127 5.88 16.88 -12.18
C LEU A 127 4.75 17.09 -13.21
N LEU A 128 3.88 16.10 -13.39
CA LEU A 128 2.72 16.23 -14.28
C LEU A 128 1.72 17.26 -13.74
N GLN A 129 1.51 17.31 -12.42
CA GLN A 129 0.65 18.34 -11.82
C GLN A 129 1.13 19.74 -12.12
N SER A 130 2.44 19.99 -12.21
CA SER A 130 2.99 21.31 -12.52
C SER A 130 2.58 21.86 -13.91
N ILE A 131 2.21 21.00 -14.84
CA ILE A 131 1.78 21.39 -16.20
C ILE A 131 0.26 21.29 -16.41
N VAL A 132 -0.50 20.77 -15.43
CA VAL A 132 -1.96 20.67 -15.51
C VAL A 132 -2.59 21.99 -15.05
N PRO A 133 -3.47 22.64 -15.85
CA PRO A 133 -4.11 23.89 -15.46
C PRO A 133 -4.86 23.82 -14.14
N GLY A 134 -4.53 24.69 -13.21
CA GLY A 134 -5.15 24.74 -11.87
C GLY A 134 -4.55 23.77 -10.86
N ARG A 135 -3.44 23.12 -11.19
CA ARG A 135 -2.60 22.34 -10.28
C ARG A 135 -1.21 22.99 -10.19
N TYR A 136 -0.45 22.62 -9.17
CA TYR A 136 0.93 23.07 -8.97
C TYR A 136 1.72 21.96 -8.29
N TYR A 137 3.03 21.99 -8.49
CA TYR A 137 3.97 21.09 -7.84
C TYR A 137 4.03 21.38 -6.34
N ASP A 138 3.89 20.35 -5.51
CA ASP A 138 4.10 20.46 -4.07
C ASP A 138 5.13 19.41 -3.59
N ILE A 139 6.25 19.87 -3.04
CA ILE A 139 7.30 19.01 -2.49
C ILE A 139 6.81 18.19 -1.28
N ARG A 140 5.77 18.66 -0.57
CA ARG A 140 5.17 17.93 0.55
C ARG A 140 4.47 16.68 0.04
N ASP A 141 3.77 16.76 -1.09
CA ASP A 141 3.08 15.64 -1.71
C ASP A 141 4.09 14.60 -2.20
N VAL A 142 5.25 15.01 -2.74
CA VAL A 142 6.37 14.11 -3.03
C VAL A 142 6.82 13.35 -1.77
N GLY A 143 6.96 14.06 -0.65
CA GLY A 143 7.30 13.44 0.64
C GLY A 143 6.25 12.45 1.12
N MET A 144 4.96 12.77 0.97
CA MET A 144 3.85 11.90 1.36
C MET A 144 3.73 10.67 0.46
N ASN A 145 3.97 10.80 -0.83
CA ASN A 145 4.02 9.71 -1.79
C ASN A 145 5.15 8.72 -1.44
N ALA A 146 6.34 9.24 -1.13
CA ALA A 146 7.47 8.43 -0.68
C ALA A 146 7.18 7.75 0.68
N LEU A 147 6.61 8.46 1.64
CA LEU A 147 6.23 7.91 2.95
C LEU A 147 5.21 6.78 2.80
N GLY A 148 4.16 6.96 2.01
CA GLY A 148 3.15 5.94 1.72
C GLY A 148 3.78 4.69 1.12
N SER A 149 4.72 4.87 0.19
CA SER A 149 5.46 3.79 -0.45
C SER A 149 6.30 2.98 0.55
N VAL A 150 7.03 3.66 1.43
CA VAL A 150 7.87 3.01 2.46
C VAL A 150 7.01 2.28 3.49
N LEU A 151 5.96 2.91 4.01
CA LEU A 151 5.06 2.29 4.99
C LEU A 151 4.41 1.02 4.43
N ALA A 152 3.99 1.04 3.18
CA ALA A 152 3.40 -0.13 2.53
C ALA A 152 4.39 -1.30 2.45
N VAL A 153 5.64 -1.08 2.05
CA VAL A 153 6.61 -2.18 1.98
C VAL A 153 7.00 -2.70 3.36
N ILE A 154 6.98 -1.87 4.42
CA ILE A 154 7.15 -2.33 5.80
C ILE A 154 6.02 -3.28 6.19
N VAL A 155 4.78 -2.95 5.89
CA VAL A 155 3.61 -3.82 6.15
C VAL A 155 3.73 -5.13 5.36
N ILE A 156 4.10 -5.07 4.08
CA ILE A 156 4.31 -6.26 3.24
C ILE A 156 5.41 -7.16 3.82
N ALA A 157 6.55 -6.59 4.18
CA ALA A 157 7.66 -7.33 4.76
C ALA A 157 7.29 -7.99 6.08
N ALA A 158 6.57 -7.27 6.94
CA ALA A 158 6.11 -7.75 8.23
C ALA A 158 5.11 -8.92 8.10
N THR A 159 4.14 -8.81 7.20
CA THR A 159 3.15 -9.86 6.95
C THR A 159 3.80 -11.13 6.41
N ARG A 160 4.78 -11.01 5.52
CA ARG A 160 5.51 -12.16 4.98
C ARG A 160 6.41 -12.85 6.00
N ALA A 161 7.03 -12.08 6.89
CA ALA A 161 7.81 -12.66 7.98
C ALA A 161 6.95 -13.45 8.96
N GLY A 162 5.72 -13.00 9.24
CA GLY A 162 4.76 -13.72 10.07
C GLY A 162 4.35 -15.06 9.45
N VAL A 163 4.00 -15.08 8.17
CA VAL A 163 3.63 -16.31 7.44
C VAL A 163 4.76 -17.36 7.50
N ARG A 164 6.00 -16.95 7.23
CA ARG A 164 7.15 -17.85 7.28
C ARG A 164 7.39 -18.46 8.66
N ARG A 165 7.17 -17.70 9.73
CA ARG A 165 7.28 -18.23 11.10
C ARG A 165 6.23 -19.31 11.39
N HIS A 166 5.00 -19.11 10.97
CA HIS A 166 3.93 -20.10 11.13
C HIS A 166 4.26 -21.39 10.40
N GLU A 167 4.69 -21.33 9.16
CA GLU A 167 5.08 -22.50 8.38
C GLU A 167 6.23 -23.30 9.01
N VAL A 168 7.22 -22.62 9.61
CA VAL A 168 8.32 -23.27 10.31
C VAL A 168 7.83 -23.99 11.57
N VAL A 169 7.00 -23.32 12.39
CA VAL A 169 6.47 -23.89 13.64
C VAL A 169 5.57 -25.10 13.33
N GLU A 170 4.73 -25.02 12.29
CA GLU A 170 3.88 -26.16 11.90
C GLU A 170 4.70 -27.35 11.41
N ARG A 171 5.77 -27.13 10.64
CA ARG A 171 6.69 -28.19 10.18
C ARG A 171 7.42 -28.85 11.36
N GLU A 172 7.91 -28.08 12.32
CA GLU A 172 8.58 -28.59 13.51
C GLU A 172 7.61 -29.40 14.41
N SER A 173 6.37 -28.91 14.57
CA SER A 173 5.32 -29.63 15.31
C SER A 173 4.94 -30.95 14.63
N GLY A 174 4.71 -30.92 13.32
CA GLY A 174 4.39 -32.12 12.55
C GLY A 174 5.51 -33.17 12.57
N ALA A 175 6.77 -32.73 12.50
CA ALA A 175 7.92 -33.64 12.62
C ALA A 175 8.03 -34.29 14.00
N LYS A 176 7.71 -33.60 15.08
CA LYS A 176 7.70 -34.14 16.45
C LYS A 176 6.63 -35.21 16.65
N PHE A 177 5.46 -35.03 16.07
CA PHE A 177 4.39 -36.02 16.15
C PHE A 177 4.73 -37.32 15.35
N ALA A 178 5.31 -37.17 14.16
CA ALA A 178 5.70 -38.31 13.31
C ALA A 178 6.80 -39.18 13.94
N THR A 179 7.68 -38.60 14.76
CA THR A 179 8.74 -39.39 15.46
C THR A 179 8.23 -40.10 16.72
N HIS A 180 7.11 -39.69 17.31
CA HIS A 180 6.56 -40.31 18.51
C HIS A 180 5.76 -41.56 18.20
N ASP A 181 5.16 -41.68 17.01
CA ASP A 181 4.38 -42.83 16.56
C ASP A 181 5.25 -43.97 15.96
N SER A 182 6.56 -43.77 15.87
CA SER A 182 7.51 -44.74 15.31
C SER A 182 8.37 -45.50 16.34
N VAL A 183 8.02 -45.42 17.63
CA VAL A 183 8.69 -46.21 18.67
C VAL A 183 7.88 -47.50 18.86
N PRO A 184 8.45 -48.67 18.56
CA PRO A 184 7.79 -49.97 18.73
C PRO A 184 7.56 -50.35 20.19
#